data_4619593792e9741cdd2fd033aaf02da0
#
_entry.id   4619593792e9741cdd2fd033aaf02da0
#
_cell.length_a   1.000
_cell.length_b   1.000
_cell.length_c   1.000
_cell.angle_alpha   90.00
_cell.angle_beta   90.00
_cell.angle_gamma   90.00
#
_symmetry.space_group_name_H-M   'P 1'
#
loop_
_entity.id
_entity.type
_entity.pdbx_description
1 polymer ?
#
loop_
_entity_poly.entity_id
_entity_poly.type
_entity_poly.pdbx_seq_one_letter_code
_entity_poly.pdbx_strand_id
1 'polypeptide(L)'
;MLEVKNIDLYYGASQALREISLTAPVGEVTCVLGRNGVGKTSLLRAIIGHEKPAAGRIEWNGRDVTAMAPYERAALGISLVPQGREIFPLLTVEENLKTGFAAAPKGQKSIPDEIFELFPGLAEMMHRRGG
;
A
#
# COMPACT_ATOMS: atom_id res chain seq x y z
N MET A 1 9.61 -7.79 7.53
CA MET A 1 9.82 -8.62 6.33
C MET A 1 8.46 -8.96 5.73
N LEU A 2 8.31 -8.81 4.42
CA LEU A 2 7.16 -9.28 3.65
C LEU A 2 7.51 -10.60 2.95
N GLU A 3 6.64 -11.58 3.07
CA GLU A 3 6.75 -12.85 2.34
C GLU A 3 5.44 -13.14 1.61
N VAL A 4 5.56 -13.44 0.32
CA VAL A 4 4.47 -13.92 -0.53
C VAL A 4 4.81 -15.36 -0.92
N LYS A 5 3.90 -16.29 -0.67
CA LYS A 5 4.15 -17.73 -0.81
C LYS A 5 3.11 -18.37 -1.73
N ASN A 6 3.53 -18.70 -2.95
CA ASN A 6 2.77 -19.46 -3.95
C ASN A 6 1.35 -18.93 -4.17
N ILE A 7 1.20 -17.58 -4.34
CA ILE A 7 -0.12 -17.00 -4.56
C ILE A 7 -0.61 -17.20 -6.00
N ASP A 8 -1.87 -17.59 -6.11
CA ASP A 8 -2.66 -17.54 -7.33
C ASP A 8 -3.70 -16.44 -7.23
N LEU A 9 -3.89 -15.67 -8.29
CA LEU A 9 -4.91 -14.64 -8.36
C LEU A 9 -5.65 -14.71 -9.70
N TYR A 10 -6.98 -14.55 -9.64
CA TYR A 10 -7.85 -14.57 -10.79
C TYR A 10 -8.75 -13.34 -10.84
N TYR A 11 -9.00 -12.85 -12.06
CA TYR A 11 -10.05 -11.91 -12.38
C TYR A 11 -11.10 -12.64 -13.22
N GLY A 12 -12.18 -13.08 -12.59
CA GLY A 12 -13.13 -14.00 -13.22
C GLY A 12 -12.44 -15.30 -13.63
N ALA A 13 -12.48 -15.66 -14.92
CA ALA A 13 -11.82 -16.83 -15.47
C ALA A 13 -10.34 -16.60 -15.85
N SER A 14 -9.85 -15.36 -15.80
CA SER A 14 -8.47 -15.03 -16.19
C SER A 14 -7.52 -15.11 -15.01
N GLN A 15 -6.49 -15.95 -15.09
CA GLN A 15 -5.45 -16.04 -14.10
C GLN A 15 -4.43 -14.92 -14.28
N ALA A 16 -4.33 -14.04 -13.30
CA ALA A 16 -3.41 -12.90 -13.31
C ALA A 16 -2.06 -13.21 -12.64
N LEU A 17 -2.07 -14.06 -11.61
CA LEU A 17 -0.86 -14.52 -10.92
C LEU A 17 -0.91 -16.05 -10.79
N ARG A 18 0.23 -16.70 -11.00
CA ARG A 18 0.37 -18.15 -10.89
C ARG A 18 1.59 -18.50 -10.04
N GLU A 19 1.35 -19.12 -8.89
CA GLU A 19 2.37 -19.61 -7.96
C GLU A 19 3.47 -18.60 -7.65
N ILE A 20 3.08 -17.29 -7.54
CA ILE A 20 4.04 -16.22 -7.31
C ILE A 20 4.53 -16.25 -5.88
N SER A 21 5.86 -16.28 -5.75
CA SER A 21 6.55 -16.19 -4.47
C SER A 21 7.60 -15.08 -4.51
N LEU A 22 7.72 -14.30 -3.43
CA LEU A 22 8.77 -13.31 -3.23
C LEU A 22 9.01 -13.06 -1.75
N THR A 23 10.18 -12.56 -1.44
CA THR A 23 10.54 -12.06 -0.11
C THR A 23 11.08 -10.64 -0.25
N ALA A 24 10.58 -9.72 0.59
CA ALA A 24 11.11 -8.37 0.72
C ALA A 24 11.66 -8.20 2.14
N PRO A 25 12.99 -8.19 2.31
CA PRO A 25 13.65 -8.03 3.59
C PRO A 25 13.40 -6.66 4.23
N VAL A 26 13.57 -6.58 5.54
CA VAL A 26 13.49 -5.30 6.26
C VAL A 26 14.71 -4.44 5.94
N GLY A 27 14.48 -3.14 5.69
CA GLY A 27 15.55 -2.17 5.43
C GLY A 27 16.12 -2.22 4.01
N GLU A 28 15.52 -3.01 3.12
CA GLU A 28 15.95 -3.13 1.73
C GLU A 28 14.87 -2.66 0.74
N VAL A 29 15.29 -2.27 -0.45
CA VAL A 29 14.40 -1.98 -1.58
C VAL A 29 14.29 -3.21 -2.46
N THR A 30 13.09 -3.80 -2.54
CA THR A 30 12.80 -4.91 -3.43
C THR A 30 12.09 -4.42 -4.68
N CYS A 31 12.65 -4.68 -5.87
CA CYS A 31 12.08 -4.26 -7.15
C CYS A 31 11.33 -5.42 -7.82
N VAL A 32 10.08 -5.16 -8.24
CA VAL A 32 9.30 -6.08 -9.07
C VAL A 32 9.35 -5.61 -10.52
N LEU A 33 10.10 -6.32 -11.35
CA LEU A 33 10.31 -5.99 -12.75
C LEU A 33 9.48 -6.90 -13.67
N GLY A 34 9.13 -6.39 -14.85
CA GLY A 34 8.41 -7.15 -15.87
C GLY A 34 7.68 -6.24 -16.86
N ARG A 35 7.22 -6.82 -17.97
CA ARG A 35 6.45 -6.12 -19.01
C ARG A 35 5.11 -5.62 -18.45
N ASN A 36 4.46 -4.70 -19.20
CA ASN A 36 3.10 -4.29 -18.85
C ASN A 36 2.12 -5.47 -19.03
N GLY A 37 1.15 -5.58 -18.13
CA GLY A 37 0.14 -6.64 -18.17
C GLY A 37 0.56 -7.98 -17.54
N VAL A 38 1.78 -8.14 -17.03
CA VAL A 38 2.24 -9.41 -16.44
C VAL A 38 1.84 -9.63 -14.98
N GLY A 39 1.00 -8.76 -14.40
CA GLY A 39 0.48 -8.97 -13.05
C GLY A 39 1.17 -8.18 -11.93
N LYS A 40 2.13 -7.27 -12.21
CA LYS A 40 2.80 -6.46 -11.16
C LYS A 40 1.83 -5.70 -10.26
N THR A 41 0.88 -4.99 -10.88
CA THR A 41 -0.16 -4.26 -10.13
C THR A 41 -1.08 -5.20 -9.36
N SER A 42 -1.40 -6.37 -9.93
CA SER A 42 -2.21 -7.39 -9.28
C SER A 42 -1.51 -7.96 -8.04
N LEU A 43 -0.20 -8.15 -8.10
CA LEU A 43 0.62 -8.55 -6.96
C LEU A 43 0.56 -7.50 -5.84
N LEU A 44 0.78 -6.21 -6.16
CA LEU A 44 0.70 -5.14 -5.17
C LEU A 44 -0.72 -5.04 -4.56
N ARG A 45 -1.77 -5.17 -5.38
CA ARG A 45 -3.16 -5.20 -4.90
C ARG A 45 -3.44 -6.38 -3.98
N ALA A 46 -2.87 -7.55 -4.25
CA ALA A 46 -2.95 -8.70 -3.36
C ALA A 46 -2.24 -8.42 -2.02
N ILE A 47 -1.04 -7.81 -2.06
CA ILE A 47 -0.25 -7.50 -0.85
C ILE A 47 -1.01 -6.52 0.06
N ILE A 48 -1.66 -5.50 -0.49
CA ILE A 48 -2.42 -4.53 0.33
C ILE A 48 -3.84 -5.00 0.68
N GLY A 49 -4.30 -6.14 0.12
CA GLY A 49 -5.60 -6.74 0.43
C GLY A 49 -6.78 -6.23 -0.41
N HIS A 50 -6.54 -5.47 -1.48
CA HIS A 50 -7.59 -5.08 -2.43
C HIS A 50 -8.06 -6.27 -3.27
N GLU A 51 -7.16 -7.24 -3.51
CA GLU A 51 -7.47 -8.49 -4.19
C GLU A 51 -7.14 -9.66 -3.27
N LYS A 52 -8.03 -10.63 -3.20
CA LYS A 52 -7.83 -11.82 -2.39
C LYS A 52 -7.24 -12.95 -3.25
N PRO A 53 -6.06 -13.47 -2.91
CA PRO A 53 -5.52 -14.66 -3.57
C PRO A 53 -6.47 -15.85 -3.47
N ALA A 54 -6.56 -16.64 -4.53
CA ALA A 54 -7.32 -17.88 -4.57
C ALA A 54 -6.56 -19.02 -3.87
N ALA A 55 -5.23 -18.95 -3.88
CA ALA A 55 -4.33 -19.88 -3.20
C ALA A 55 -3.07 -19.17 -2.71
N GLY A 56 -2.31 -19.84 -1.85
CA GLY A 56 -1.09 -19.33 -1.24
C GLY A 56 -1.37 -18.41 -0.05
N ARG A 57 -0.33 -17.70 0.40
CA ARG A 57 -0.44 -16.82 1.57
C ARG A 57 0.52 -15.64 1.49
N ILE A 58 0.18 -14.58 2.24
CA ILE A 58 0.97 -13.36 2.39
C ILE A 58 1.23 -13.18 3.87
N GLU A 59 2.50 -13.04 4.24
CA GLU A 59 2.93 -12.85 5.62
C GLU A 59 3.64 -11.50 5.79
N TRP A 60 3.31 -10.79 6.86
CA TRP A 60 3.96 -9.55 7.27
C TRP A 60 4.58 -9.71 8.65
N ASN A 61 5.90 -9.64 8.73
CA ASN A 61 6.65 -9.87 9.97
C ASN A 61 6.26 -11.19 10.67
N GLY A 62 6.10 -12.28 9.91
CA GLY A 62 5.72 -13.60 10.40
C GLY A 62 4.22 -13.78 10.70
N ARG A 63 3.41 -12.74 10.54
CA ARG A 63 1.95 -12.82 10.70
C ARG A 63 1.29 -13.03 9.35
N ASP A 64 0.41 -14.03 9.27
CA ASP A 64 -0.44 -14.22 8.08
C ASP A 64 -1.46 -13.08 7.97
N VAL A 65 -1.41 -12.35 6.87
CA VAL A 65 -2.30 -11.23 6.55
C VAL A 65 -3.22 -11.52 5.37
N THR A 66 -3.19 -12.74 4.82
CA THR A 66 -3.88 -13.12 3.58
C THR A 66 -5.37 -12.82 3.60
N ALA A 67 -6.04 -13.06 4.71
CA ALA A 67 -7.48 -12.84 4.87
C ALA A 67 -7.84 -11.47 5.46
N MET A 68 -6.84 -10.67 5.86
CA MET A 68 -7.07 -9.38 6.50
C MET A 68 -7.55 -8.33 5.49
N ALA A 69 -8.47 -7.48 5.93
CA ALA A 69 -8.95 -6.35 5.14
C ALA A 69 -7.84 -5.30 4.93
N PRO A 70 -7.93 -4.46 3.87
CA PRO A 70 -6.93 -3.43 3.59
C PRO A 70 -6.64 -2.49 4.77
N TYR A 71 -7.67 -2.04 5.48
CA TYR A 71 -7.51 -1.13 6.62
C TYR A 71 -6.78 -1.80 7.81
N GLU A 72 -6.94 -3.11 7.99
CA GLU A 72 -6.23 -3.86 9.03
C GLU A 72 -4.74 -3.99 8.67
N ARG A 73 -4.43 -4.22 7.38
CA ARG A 73 -3.04 -4.24 6.88
C ARG A 73 -2.39 -2.86 6.97
N ALA A 74 -3.15 -1.79 6.68
CA ALA A 74 -2.66 -0.43 6.85
C ALA A 74 -2.28 -0.13 8.31
N ALA A 75 -3.08 -0.61 9.28
CA ALA A 75 -2.77 -0.50 10.71
C ALA A 75 -1.51 -1.28 11.14
N LEU A 76 -1.07 -2.27 10.33
CA LEU A 76 0.20 -2.98 10.52
C LEU A 76 1.39 -2.31 9.81
N GLY A 77 1.17 -1.17 9.13
CA GLY A 77 2.19 -0.42 8.41
C GLY A 77 2.38 -0.81 6.95
N ILE A 78 1.42 -1.53 6.35
CA ILE A 78 1.45 -1.86 4.91
C ILE A 78 0.66 -0.79 4.17
N SER A 79 1.31 -0.01 3.30
CA SER A 79 0.67 1.03 2.50
C SER A 79 1.05 0.90 1.03
N LEU A 80 0.26 1.51 0.15
CA LEU A 80 0.50 1.58 -1.29
C LEU A 80 0.47 3.03 -1.75
N VAL A 81 1.45 3.41 -2.55
CA VAL A 81 1.37 4.59 -3.40
C VAL A 81 0.88 4.13 -4.77
N PRO A 82 -0.39 4.43 -5.15
CA PRO A 82 -0.97 3.95 -6.39
C PRO A 82 -0.36 4.65 -7.61
N GLN A 83 -0.55 4.03 -8.77
CA GLN A 83 -0.26 4.69 -10.05
C GLN A 83 -1.30 5.78 -10.29
N GLY A 84 -0.86 7.02 -10.48
CA GLY A 84 -1.73 8.17 -10.67
C GLY A 84 -1.88 9.04 -9.42
N ARG A 85 -2.81 9.99 -9.49
CA ARG A 85 -3.03 10.97 -8.43
C ARG A 85 -4.26 10.58 -7.60
N GLU A 86 -4.27 9.43 -6.99
CA GLU A 86 -5.41 8.97 -6.17
C GLU A 86 -5.48 9.74 -4.83
N ILE A 87 -5.57 11.06 -4.91
CA ILE A 87 -5.81 11.97 -3.80
C ILE A 87 -7.28 12.39 -3.79
N PHE A 88 -7.76 12.91 -2.69
CA PHE A 88 -9.09 13.49 -2.59
C PHE A 88 -9.06 14.94 -3.13
N PRO A 89 -9.55 15.20 -4.36
CA PRO A 89 -9.34 16.48 -5.03
C PRO A 89 -10.11 17.62 -4.39
N LEU A 90 -11.20 17.33 -3.69
CA LEU A 90 -12.03 18.32 -2.99
C LEU A 90 -11.52 18.67 -1.58
N LEU A 91 -10.70 17.80 -1.00
CA LEU A 91 -10.05 18.06 0.27
C LEU A 91 -8.81 18.94 0.08
N THR A 92 -8.46 19.69 1.11
CA THR A 92 -7.21 20.44 1.15
C THR A 92 -6.01 19.49 1.26
N VAL A 93 -4.80 19.99 1.03
CA VAL A 93 -3.57 19.24 1.24
C VAL A 93 -3.48 18.75 2.69
N GLU A 94 -3.80 19.61 3.65
CA GLU A 94 -3.83 19.26 5.08
C GLU A 94 -4.82 18.12 5.37
N GLU A 95 -6.03 18.20 4.86
CA GLU A 95 -7.05 17.18 5.04
C GLU A 95 -6.65 15.86 4.39
N ASN A 96 -6.04 15.90 3.19
CA ASN A 96 -5.48 14.72 2.54
C ASN A 96 -4.41 14.05 3.41
N LEU A 97 -3.46 14.81 3.96
CA LEU A 97 -2.43 14.28 4.86
C LEU A 97 -3.05 13.68 6.14
N LYS A 98 -4.08 14.31 6.70
CA LYS A 98 -4.78 13.82 7.90
C LYS A 98 -5.54 12.50 7.66
N THR A 99 -5.87 12.14 6.42
CA THR A 99 -6.46 10.81 6.15
C THR A 99 -5.56 9.67 6.60
N GLY A 100 -4.23 9.88 6.59
CA GLY A 100 -3.25 8.92 7.08
C GLY A 100 -3.35 8.60 8.57
N PHE A 101 -4.00 9.46 9.37
CA PHE A 101 -4.15 9.23 10.82
C PHE A 101 -5.00 8.00 11.15
N ALA A 102 -5.83 7.53 10.22
CA ALA A 102 -6.61 6.31 10.40
C ALA A 102 -5.72 5.06 10.59
N ALA A 103 -4.51 5.06 10.00
CA ALA A 103 -3.54 3.98 10.12
C ALA A 103 -2.37 4.33 11.09
N ALA A 104 -2.33 5.56 11.59
CA ALA A 104 -1.25 6.02 12.48
C ALA A 104 -1.36 5.41 13.89
N PRO A 105 -0.26 5.39 14.65
CA PRO A 105 -0.29 4.98 16.05
C PRO A 105 -1.32 5.78 16.85
N LYS A 106 -1.97 5.13 17.82
CA LYS A 106 -2.94 5.80 18.70
C LYS A 106 -2.33 7.02 19.36
N GLY A 107 -2.98 8.16 19.24
CA GLY A 107 -2.52 9.43 19.83
C GLY A 107 -1.85 10.38 18.84
N GLN A 108 -1.58 9.98 17.61
CA GLN A 108 -1.11 10.88 16.57
C GLN A 108 -2.20 11.92 16.25
N LYS A 109 -1.93 13.21 16.53
CA LYS A 109 -2.89 14.32 16.33
C LYS A 109 -2.37 15.39 15.39
N SER A 110 -1.10 15.33 15.02
CA SER A 110 -0.45 16.29 14.14
C SER A 110 0.29 15.59 13.02
N ILE A 111 0.41 16.26 11.89
CA ILE A 111 1.25 15.82 10.79
C ILE A 111 2.70 15.89 11.29
N PRO A 112 3.50 14.81 11.14
CA PRO A 112 4.90 14.82 11.56
C PRO A 112 5.71 15.91 10.85
N ASP A 113 6.60 16.57 11.57
CA ASP A 113 7.47 17.63 11.01
C ASP A 113 8.39 17.08 9.90
N GLU A 114 8.79 15.81 10.00
CA GLU A 114 9.58 15.10 8.98
C GLU A 114 8.95 15.19 7.57
N ILE A 115 7.61 15.22 7.49
CA ILE A 115 6.92 15.38 6.20
C ILE A 115 7.26 16.73 5.55
N PHE A 116 7.36 17.80 6.35
CA PHE A 116 7.70 19.13 5.85
C PHE A 116 9.19 19.31 5.61
N GLU A 117 10.04 18.55 6.32
CA GLU A 117 11.47 18.49 6.04
C GLU A 117 11.74 17.81 4.69
N LEU A 118 11.05 16.70 4.40
CA LEU A 118 11.16 15.98 3.13
C LEU A 118 10.49 16.71 1.97
N PHE A 119 9.39 17.41 2.23
CA PHE A 119 8.58 18.10 1.23
C PHE A 119 8.24 19.55 1.65
N PRO A 120 9.21 20.47 1.66
CA PRO A 120 9.01 21.82 2.19
C PRO A 120 7.86 22.59 1.53
N GLY A 121 7.62 22.37 0.24
CA GLY A 121 6.53 23.03 -0.50
C GLY A 121 5.12 22.68 0.01
N LEU A 122 4.95 21.60 0.76
CA LEU A 122 3.65 21.24 1.32
C LEU A 122 3.20 22.24 2.40
N ALA A 123 4.13 22.79 3.19
CA ALA A 123 3.82 23.75 4.25
C ALA A 123 3.12 24.98 3.70
N GLU A 124 3.51 25.45 2.52
CA GLU A 124 2.93 26.63 1.86
C GLU A 124 1.57 26.34 1.19
N MET A 125 1.29 25.07 0.93
CA MET A 125 0.11 24.63 0.18
C MET A 125 -0.99 23.99 1.03
N MET A 126 -0.81 23.90 2.34
CA MET A 126 -1.70 23.17 3.27
C MET A 126 -3.18 23.48 3.09
N HIS A 127 -3.51 24.74 2.82
CA HIS A 127 -4.88 25.23 2.63
C HIS A 127 -5.41 25.08 1.19
N ARG A 128 -4.57 24.72 0.22
CA ARG A 128 -4.98 24.50 -1.17
C ARG A 128 -5.69 23.16 -1.32
N ARG A 129 -6.62 23.08 -2.26
CA ARG A 129 -7.24 21.81 -2.64
C ARG A 129 -6.21 20.89 -3.32
N GLY A 130 -6.39 19.58 -3.16
CA GLY A 130 -5.47 18.56 -3.68
C GLY A 130 -5.54 18.38 -5.20
N GLY A 131 -6.62 18.81 -5.86
CA GLY A 131 -6.82 18.68 -7.30
C GLY A 131 -6.50 19.93 -8.10
#